data_1c6b7fbfcda7b802632524669ccf774b
#
_entry.id   1c6b7fbfcda7b802632524669ccf774b
#
_cell.length_a   1.000
_cell.length_b   1.000
_cell.length_c   1.000
_cell.angle_alpha   90.00
_cell.angle_beta   90.00
_cell.angle_gamma   90.00
#
_symmetry.space_group_name_H-M   'P 1'
#
loop_
_entity.id
_entity.type
_entity.pdbx_description
1 polymer ?
#
loop_
_entity_poly.entity_id
_entity_poly.type
_entity_poly.pdbx_seq_one_letter_code
_entity_poly.pdbx_strand_id
1 'polypeptide(L)'
;MLDKQLEEQNQKVASKDDFPINWIDRISLFLSHTIKYLIPIIVLVMMYEIFMRYVVFKPTLWANELCLWLAGVCYLVGGIYATRLRSHIRIVLLYDWVSRPTQRIFDLISTTIIVLFAAAVIYGGMEDAYRSFINWERFATYWDPPIPATMKPLTLICVFLIAVQSVNNLIIDWRNPKEKQYDPSKELK
;
A
#
# COMPACT_ATOMS: atom_id res chain seq x y z
N MET A 1 -21.34 -26.87 2.76
CA MET A 1 -20.85 -26.29 1.49
C MET A 1 -20.14 -24.95 1.72
N LEU A 2 -20.73 -24.06 2.53
CA LEU A 2 -20.14 -22.75 2.88
C LEU A 2 -18.82 -22.88 3.66
N ASP A 3 -18.73 -23.82 4.61
CA ASP A 3 -17.53 -24.03 5.44
C ASP A 3 -16.34 -24.51 4.60
N LYS A 4 -16.55 -25.37 3.60
CA LYS A 4 -15.49 -25.76 2.68
C LYS A 4 -15.00 -24.60 1.82
N GLN A 5 -15.87 -23.70 1.40
CA GLN A 5 -15.49 -22.52 0.64
C GLN A 5 -14.70 -21.52 1.50
N LEU A 6 -15.06 -21.38 2.77
CA LEU A 6 -14.33 -20.55 3.73
C LEU A 6 -12.94 -21.13 4.07
N GLU A 7 -12.84 -22.46 4.22
CA GLU A 7 -11.55 -23.14 4.41
C GLU A 7 -10.66 -23.02 3.18
N GLU A 8 -11.23 -23.19 1.97
CA GLU A 8 -10.48 -23.00 0.72
C GLU A 8 -10.05 -21.55 0.51
N GLN A 9 -10.88 -20.56 0.88
CA GLN A 9 -10.49 -19.16 0.87
C GLN A 9 -9.39 -18.86 1.90
N ASN A 10 -9.50 -19.40 3.11
CA ASN A 10 -8.47 -19.25 4.13
C ASN A 10 -7.16 -19.94 3.74
N GLN A 11 -7.21 -21.11 3.10
CA GLN A 11 -6.02 -21.76 2.54
C GLN A 11 -5.43 -20.98 1.37
N LYS A 12 -6.25 -20.38 0.49
CA LYS A 12 -5.78 -19.50 -0.60
C LYS A 12 -5.13 -18.22 -0.08
N VAL A 13 -5.62 -17.69 1.03
CA VAL A 13 -5.01 -16.53 1.72
C VAL A 13 -3.70 -16.94 2.39
N ALA A 14 -3.66 -18.09 3.08
CA ALA A 14 -2.47 -18.62 3.73
C ALA A 14 -1.38 -19.02 2.71
N SER A 15 -1.73 -19.60 1.56
CA SER A 15 -0.76 -19.97 0.52
C SER A 15 -0.14 -18.76 -0.21
N LYS A 16 -0.75 -17.57 -0.10
CA LYS A 16 -0.16 -16.32 -0.59
C LYS A 16 0.97 -15.81 0.30
N ASP A 17 1.07 -16.28 1.53
CA ASP A 17 2.10 -15.90 2.49
C ASP A 17 3.36 -16.79 2.42
N ASP A 18 3.37 -17.87 1.62
CA ASP A 18 4.47 -18.83 1.48
C ASP A 18 5.65 -18.37 0.58
N PHE A 19 5.69 -17.09 0.20
CA PHE A 19 6.88 -16.57 -0.47
C PHE A 19 8.05 -16.46 0.52
N PRO A 20 9.30 -16.74 0.09
CA PRO A 20 10.47 -16.58 0.96
C PRO A 20 10.50 -15.16 1.51
N ILE A 21 10.28 -15.03 2.82
CA ILE A 21 10.14 -13.75 3.52
C ILE A 21 11.52 -13.10 3.60
N ASN A 22 11.76 -12.15 2.70
CA ASN A 22 12.92 -11.28 2.79
C ASN A 22 12.71 -10.23 3.90
N TRP A 23 13.81 -9.62 4.37
CA TRP A 23 13.73 -8.56 5.38
C TRP A 23 12.82 -7.39 4.98
N ILE A 24 12.72 -7.07 3.67
CA ILE A 24 11.81 -6.07 3.09
C ILE A 24 10.35 -6.50 3.30
N ASP A 25 10.05 -7.79 3.11
CA ASP A 25 8.72 -8.34 3.32
C ASP A 25 8.30 -8.27 4.79
N ARG A 26 9.27 -8.43 5.73
CA ARG A 26 9.01 -8.27 7.17
C ARG A 26 8.62 -6.84 7.53
N ILE A 27 9.29 -5.85 6.95
CA ILE A 27 8.93 -4.44 7.13
C ILE A 27 7.51 -4.19 6.61
N SER A 28 7.20 -4.65 5.40
CA SER A 28 5.86 -4.51 4.80
C SER A 28 4.77 -5.18 5.65
N LEU A 29 5.04 -6.36 6.23
CA LEU A 29 4.12 -7.05 7.14
C LEU A 29 3.91 -6.29 8.46
N PHE A 30 4.98 -5.81 9.07
CA PHE A 30 4.88 -5.03 10.30
C PHE A 30 4.05 -3.76 10.10
N LEU A 31 4.32 -3.04 9.01
CA LEU A 31 3.55 -1.86 8.66
C LEU A 31 2.06 -2.20 8.39
N SER A 32 1.78 -3.30 7.68
CA SER A 32 0.40 -3.71 7.40
C SER A 32 -0.39 -4.07 8.67
N HIS A 33 0.29 -4.66 9.67
CA HIS A 33 -0.32 -4.96 10.96
C HIS A 33 -0.74 -3.70 11.73
N THR A 34 0.02 -2.62 11.57
CA THR A 34 -0.30 -1.32 12.19
C THR A 34 -1.53 -0.69 11.56
N ILE A 35 -1.67 -0.75 10.23
CA ILE A 35 -2.81 -0.13 9.51
C ILE A 35 -4.15 -0.71 9.92
N LYS A 36 -4.26 -2.02 10.15
CA LYS A 36 -5.54 -2.63 10.52
C LYS A 36 -6.15 -2.04 11.78
N TYR A 37 -5.34 -1.46 12.67
CA TYR A 37 -5.81 -0.77 13.88
C TYR A 37 -6.12 0.71 13.64
N LEU A 38 -5.50 1.34 12.64
CA LEU A 38 -5.76 2.74 12.30
C LEU A 38 -7.17 2.93 11.71
N ILE A 39 -7.63 1.98 10.91
CA ILE A 39 -8.95 2.07 10.27
C ILE A 39 -10.09 2.16 11.29
N PRO A 40 -10.21 1.27 12.30
CA PRO A 40 -11.19 1.41 13.37
C PRO A 40 -11.08 2.74 14.13
N ILE A 41 -9.86 3.22 14.38
CA ILE A 41 -9.64 4.51 15.06
C ILE A 41 -10.23 5.66 14.22
N ILE A 42 -9.98 5.69 12.92
CA ILE A 42 -10.55 6.69 12.01
C ILE A 42 -12.07 6.65 12.07
N VAL A 43 -12.67 5.45 12.02
CA VAL A 43 -14.13 5.28 12.09
C VAL A 43 -14.67 5.81 13.42
N LEU A 44 -14.05 5.49 14.54
CA LEU A 44 -14.48 5.96 15.87
C LEU A 44 -14.37 7.48 15.99
N VAL A 45 -13.30 8.10 15.49
CA VAL A 45 -13.13 9.55 15.49
C VAL A 45 -14.19 10.21 14.63
N MET A 46 -14.50 9.66 13.44
CA MET A 46 -15.55 10.20 12.59
C MET A 46 -16.94 10.02 13.19
N MET A 47 -17.22 8.90 13.86
CA MET A 47 -18.50 8.72 14.58
C MET A 47 -18.64 9.74 15.72
N TYR A 48 -17.56 9.98 16.46
CA TYR A 48 -17.53 11.00 17.49
C TYR A 48 -17.82 12.40 16.91
N GLU A 49 -17.18 12.76 15.78
CA GLU A 49 -17.42 14.04 15.11
C GLU A 49 -18.89 14.18 14.66
N ILE A 50 -19.45 13.12 14.06
CA ILE A 50 -20.86 13.11 13.64
C ILE A 50 -21.78 13.33 14.86
N PHE A 51 -21.54 12.65 15.98
CA PHE A 51 -22.31 12.82 17.20
C PHE A 51 -22.21 14.26 17.72
N MET A 52 -21.01 14.81 17.83
CA MET A 52 -20.79 16.19 18.28
C MET A 52 -21.47 17.21 17.37
N ARG A 53 -21.45 16.98 16.06
CA ARG A 53 -22.03 17.89 15.08
C ARG A 53 -23.56 17.90 15.07
N TYR A 54 -24.17 16.70 15.09
CA TYR A 54 -25.62 16.57 14.89
C TYR A 54 -26.44 16.42 16.17
N VAL A 55 -25.82 15.94 17.27
CA VAL A 55 -26.54 15.76 18.56
C VAL A 55 -26.20 16.88 19.52
N VAL A 56 -24.94 17.24 19.64
CA VAL A 56 -24.47 18.27 20.59
C VAL A 56 -24.49 19.67 19.97
N PHE A 57 -24.54 19.75 18.61
CA PHE A 57 -24.47 21.01 17.85
C PHE A 57 -23.16 21.79 18.06
N LYS A 58 -22.08 21.08 18.40
CA LYS A 58 -20.74 21.64 18.60
C LYS A 58 -19.72 20.85 17.74
N PRO A 59 -19.57 21.18 16.44
CA PRO A 59 -18.64 20.48 15.56
C PRO A 59 -17.21 20.63 16.08
N THR A 60 -16.44 19.54 15.99
CA THR A 60 -15.02 19.55 16.35
C THR A 60 -14.18 19.99 15.15
N LEU A 61 -13.15 20.81 15.40
CA LEU A 61 -12.30 21.35 14.34
C LEU A 61 -11.11 20.42 14.01
N TRP A 62 -10.75 19.56 14.95
CA TRP A 62 -9.58 18.67 14.85
C TRP A 62 -9.85 17.29 14.25
N ALA A 63 -11.07 16.76 14.42
CA ALA A 63 -11.38 15.38 14.06
C ALA A 63 -11.19 15.10 12.57
N ASN A 64 -11.62 16.03 11.73
CA ASN A 64 -11.51 15.90 10.27
C ASN A 64 -10.05 15.89 9.81
N GLU A 65 -9.22 16.75 10.38
CA GLU A 65 -7.79 16.86 10.07
C GLU A 65 -7.01 15.63 10.57
N LEU A 66 -7.36 15.13 11.76
CA LEU A 66 -6.79 13.90 12.29
C LEU A 66 -7.11 12.71 11.39
N CYS A 67 -8.36 12.60 10.93
CA CYS A 67 -8.76 11.53 10.01
C CYS A 67 -8.04 11.64 8.67
N LEU A 68 -7.87 12.85 8.13
CA LEU A 68 -7.11 13.08 6.92
C LEU A 68 -5.65 12.62 7.08
N TRP A 69 -5.03 12.95 8.19
CA TRP A 69 -3.66 12.55 8.51
C TRP A 69 -3.50 11.03 8.62
N LEU A 70 -4.36 10.40 9.43
CA LEU A 70 -4.35 8.94 9.59
C LEU A 70 -4.67 8.20 8.29
N ALA A 71 -5.63 8.69 7.50
CA ALA A 71 -5.95 8.13 6.20
C ALA A 71 -4.77 8.23 5.23
N GLY A 72 -4.04 9.36 5.21
CA GLY A 72 -2.82 9.52 4.43
C GLY A 72 -1.77 8.45 4.77
N VAL A 73 -1.53 8.19 6.06
CA VAL A 73 -0.64 7.11 6.50
C VAL A 73 -1.14 5.75 6.02
N CYS A 74 -2.44 5.47 6.17
CA CYS A 74 -3.05 4.22 5.70
C CYS A 74 -2.85 4.00 4.20
N TYR A 75 -3.05 5.02 3.37
CA TYR A 75 -2.87 4.93 1.92
C TYR A 75 -1.41 4.67 1.53
N LEU A 76 -0.48 5.39 2.13
CA LEU A 76 0.95 5.23 1.83
C LEU A 76 1.45 3.83 2.18
N VAL A 77 1.15 3.37 3.38
CA VAL A 77 1.59 2.05 3.85
C VAL A 77 0.81 0.93 3.17
N GLY A 78 -0.49 1.15 2.88
CA GLY A 78 -1.30 0.23 2.08
C GLY A 78 -0.74 0.02 0.69
N GLY A 79 -0.18 1.06 0.06
CA GLY A 79 0.53 0.97 -1.22
C GLY A 79 1.75 0.04 -1.19
N ILE A 80 2.54 0.08 -0.11
CA ILE A 80 3.69 -0.84 0.08
C ILE A 80 3.18 -2.28 0.17
N TYR A 81 2.14 -2.53 0.97
CA TYR A 81 1.55 -3.85 1.13
C TYR A 81 0.94 -4.39 -0.16
N ALA A 82 0.21 -3.55 -0.91
CA ALA A 82 -0.34 -3.90 -2.22
C ALA A 82 0.75 -4.29 -3.23
N THR A 83 1.89 -3.59 -3.20
CA THR A 83 3.06 -3.93 -4.04
C THR A 83 3.63 -5.29 -3.65
N ARG A 84 3.74 -5.60 -2.37
CA ARG A 84 4.19 -6.91 -1.88
C ARG A 84 3.27 -8.04 -2.36
N LEU A 85 1.96 -7.87 -2.24
CA LEU A 85 0.97 -8.87 -2.68
C LEU A 85 0.85 -8.97 -4.20
N ARG A 86 1.63 -8.19 -4.97
CA ARG A 86 1.52 -8.11 -6.44
C ARG A 86 0.10 -7.76 -6.90
N SER A 87 -0.68 -7.10 -6.03
CA SER A 87 -2.06 -6.70 -6.25
C SER A 87 -2.20 -5.41 -7.06
N HIS A 88 -1.07 -4.83 -7.53
CA HIS A 88 -1.16 -3.75 -8.53
C HIS A 88 -1.93 -4.27 -9.74
N ILE A 89 -2.83 -3.44 -10.23
CA ILE A 89 -3.75 -3.74 -11.34
C ILE A 89 -2.94 -4.30 -12.52
N ARG A 90 -2.81 -5.63 -12.54
CA ARG A 90 -2.43 -6.35 -13.75
C ARG A 90 -3.71 -6.58 -14.50
N ILE A 91 -3.73 -6.26 -15.79
CA ILE A 91 -4.82 -6.69 -16.66
C ILE A 91 -4.67 -8.21 -16.80
N VAL A 92 -5.19 -8.94 -15.81
CA VAL A 92 -5.05 -10.41 -15.68
C VAL A 92 -5.47 -11.09 -16.98
N LEU A 93 -6.55 -10.62 -17.59
CA LEU A 93 -7.06 -11.12 -18.87
C LEU A 93 -6.04 -11.03 -20.02
N LEU A 94 -5.27 -9.94 -20.09
CA LEU A 94 -4.24 -9.77 -21.13
C LEU A 94 -3.00 -10.59 -20.81
N TYR A 95 -2.71 -10.77 -19.53
CA TYR A 95 -1.53 -11.47 -19.05
C TYR A 95 -1.65 -12.99 -19.25
N ASP A 96 -2.85 -13.56 -19.12
CA ASP A 96 -3.10 -15.00 -19.31
C ASP A 96 -3.11 -15.42 -20.78
N TRP A 97 -3.36 -14.46 -21.70
CA TRP A 97 -3.35 -14.73 -23.15
C TRP A 97 -1.96 -14.69 -23.78
N VAL A 98 -0.98 -14.17 -23.07
CA VAL A 98 0.35 -13.88 -23.62
C VAL A 98 1.36 -14.95 -23.22
N SER A 99 2.26 -15.30 -24.14
CA SER A 99 3.32 -16.30 -23.93
C SER A 99 4.27 -15.87 -22.77
N ARG A 100 4.84 -16.84 -22.07
CA ARG A 100 5.73 -16.65 -20.93
C ARG A 100 6.88 -15.64 -21.15
N PRO A 101 7.60 -15.64 -22.30
CA PRO A 101 8.66 -14.67 -22.53
C PRO A 101 8.13 -13.23 -22.58
N THR A 102 6.94 -13.03 -23.17
CA THR A 102 6.31 -11.71 -23.28
C THR A 102 5.83 -11.21 -21.90
N GLN A 103 5.35 -12.11 -21.02
CA GLN A 103 5.02 -11.76 -19.63
C GLN A 103 6.24 -11.19 -18.88
N ARG A 104 7.42 -11.78 -19.07
CA ARG A 104 8.67 -11.28 -18.47
C ARG A 104 9.05 -9.89 -18.96
N ILE A 105 8.83 -9.63 -20.25
CA ILE A 105 9.07 -8.29 -20.82
C ILE A 105 8.12 -7.27 -20.19
N PHE A 106 6.84 -7.60 -20.05
CA PHE A 106 5.88 -6.71 -19.38
C PHE A 106 6.22 -6.47 -17.91
N ASP A 107 6.64 -7.49 -17.17
CA ASP A 107 7.10 -7.34 -15.79
C ASP A 107 8.32 -6.41 -15.70
N LEU A 108 9.27 -6.56 -16.62
CA LEU A 108 10.46 -5.71 -16.69
C LEU A 108 10.09 -4.26 -17.00
N ILE A 109 9.25 -4.04 -18.03
CA ILE A 109 8.79 -2.70 -18.41
C ILE A 109 8.06 -2.04 -17.25
N SER A 110 7.10 -2.74 -16.62
CA SER A 110 6.33 -2.21 -15.51
C SER A 110 7.21 -1.83 -14.31
N THR A 111 8.16 -2.70 -13.95
CA THR A 111 9.10 -2.42 -12.85
C THR A 111 10.00 -1.23 -13.19
N THR A 112 10.48 -1.14 -14.43
CA THR A 112 11.31 -0.02 -14.87
C THR A 112 10.55 1.30 -14.79
N ILE A 113 9.29 1.33 -15.23
CA ILE A 113 8.43 2.53 -15.13
C ILE A 113 8.22 2.93 -13.68
N ILE A 114 7.94 1.96 -12.78
CA ILE A 114 7.76 2.22 -11.35
C ILE A 114 9.04 2.83 -10.74
N VAL A 115 10.20 2.28 -11.06
CA VAL A 115 11.49 2.78 -10.55
C VAL A 115 11.80 4.17 -11.09
N LEU A 116 11.58 4.42 -12.37
CA LEU A 116 11.79 5.74 -12.97
C LEU A 116 10.84 6.78 -12.37
N PHE A 117 9.56 6.42 -12.20
CA PHE A 117 8.58 7.29 -11.54
C PHE A 117 8.98 7.58 -10.09
N ALA A 118 9.40 6.56 -9.34
CA ALA A 118 9.87 6.73 -7.96
C ALA A 118 11.09 7.65 -7.88
N ALA A 119 12.06 7.48 -8.78
CA ALA A 119 13.23 8.33 -8.87
C ALA A 119 12.86 9.79 -9.16
N ALA A 120 11.94 10.02 -10.11
CA ALA A 120 11.47 11.36 -10.43
C ALA A 120 10.74 12.02 -9.25
N VAL A 121 9.87 11.28 -8.52
CA VAL A 121 9.16 11.79 -7.34
C VAL A 121 10.14 12.11 -6.21
N ILE A 122 11.12 11.23 -5.96
CA ILE A 122 12.12 11.45 -4.91
C ILE A 122 12.97 12.67 -5.25
N TYR A 123 13.48 12.75 -6.50
CA TYR A 123 14.31 13.86 -6.93
C TYR A 123 13.56 15.21 -6.87
N GLY A 124 12.31 15.25 -7.39
CA GLY A 124 11.50 16.47 -7.37
C GLY A 124 10.95 16.87 -6.01
N GLY A 125 10.69 15.89 -5.12
CA GLY A 125 10.09 16.14 -3.80
C GLY A 125 11.08 16.28 -2.65
N MET A 126 12.37 15.97 -2.85
CA MET A 126 13.34 15.91 -1.75
C MET A 126 13.57 17.25 -1.08
N GLU A 127 13.74 18.31 -1.86
CA GLU A 127 13.97 19.66 -1.34
C GLU A 127 12.76 20.17 -0.55
N ASP A 128 11.56 19.97 -1.08
CA ASP A 128 10.32 20.40 -0.45
C ASP A 128 10.03 19.60 0.85
N ALA A 129 10.24 18.29 0.83
CA ALA A 129 10.12 17.46 2.02
C ALA A 129 11.14 17.84 3.10
N TYR A 130 12.38 18.11 2.73
CA TYR A 130 13.43 18.53 3.64
C TYR A 130 13.12 19.89 4.28
N ARG A 131 12.71 20.88 3.47
CA ARG A 131 12.31 22.20 3.97
C ARG A 131 11.10 22.11 4.90
N SER A 132 10.08 21.34 4.51
CA SER A 132 8.88 21.16 5.33
C SER A 132 9.18 20.50 6.67
N PHE A 133 10.11 19.54 6.69
CA PHE A 133 10.54 18.85 7.91
C PHE A 133 11.35 19.76 8.84
N ILE A 134 12.33 20.50 8.33
CA ILE A 134 13.17 21.41 9.14
C ILE A 134 12.37 22.56 9.70
N ASN A 135 11.53 23.19 8.85
CA ASN A 135 10.71 24.32 9.27
C ASN A 135 9.50 23.91 10.10
N TRP A 136 9.33 22.59 10.34
CA TRP A 136 8.17 22.00 11.04
C TRP A 136 6.86 22.57 10.50
N GLU A 137 6.71 22.52 9.18
CA GLU A 137 5.58 23.11 8.45
C GLU A 137 4.26 22.56 8.96
N ARG A 138 3.33 23.47 9.28
CA ARG A 138 2.02 23.14 9.80
C ARG A 138 0.93 23.34 8.75
N PHE A 139 -0.25 22.78 9.00
CA PHE A 139 -1.32 22.77 8.01
C PHE A 139 -2.06 24.12 7.88
N ALA A 140 -1.73 25.10 8.73
CA ALA A 140 -2.31 26.45 8.76
C ALA A 140 -3.84 26.47 8.92
N THR A 141 -4.36 25.52 9.71
CA THR A 141 -5.78 25.40 10.07
C THR A 141 -5.95 25.74 11.55
N TYR A 142 -7.19 25.66 12.07
CA TYR A 142 -7.46 25.98 13.46
C TYR A 142 -6.75 25.04 14.46
N TRP A 143 -6.65 23.75 14.14
CA TRP A 143 -5.91 22.75 14.96
C TRP A 143 -4.42 22.79 14.69
N ASP A 144 -4.04 23.24 13.49
CA ASP A 144 -2.63 23.46 13.06
C ASP A 144 -1.71 22.24 13.23
N PRO A 145 -2.11 21.02 12.77
CA PRO A 145 -1.28 19.83 12.89
C PRO A 145 -0.09 19.87 11.92
N PRO A 146 1.04 19.23 12.25
CA PRO A 146 2.23 19.19 11.40
C PRO A 146 2.09 18.15 10.26
N ILE A 147 0.96 18.16 9.54
CA ILE A 147 0.69 17.22 8.44
C ILE A 147 1.73 17.35 7.33
N PRO A 148 2.06 18.55 6.80
CA PRO A 148 3.07 18.66 5.73
C PRO A 148 4.44 18.19 6.16
N ALA A 149 4.87 18.56 7.37
CA ALA A 149 6.17 18.19 7.92
C ALA A 149 6.36 16.67 8.06
N THR A 150 5.29 15.93 8.32
CA THR A 150 5.33 14.49 8.51
C THR A 150 5.01 13.71 7.23
N MET A 151 4.01 14.16 6.45
CA MET A 151 3.52 13.44 5.29
C MET A 151 4.45 13.53 4.08
N LYS A 152 5.08 14.69 3.83
CA LYS A 152 6.00 14.84 2.69
C LYS A 152 7.20 13.89 2.79
N PRO A 153 7.97 13.84 3.91
CA PRO A 153 9.05 12.87 4.05
C PRO A 153 8.56 11.41 4.05
N LEU A 154 7.43 11.13 4.71
CA LEU A 154 6.84 9.79 4.74
C LEU A 154 6.50 9.30 3.34
N THR A 155 5.95 10.17 2.48
CA THR A 155 5.65 9.86 1.08
C THR A 155 6.91 9.44 0.32
N LEU A 156 8.03 10.16 0.46
CA LEU A 156 9.29 9.82 -0.21
C LEU A 156 9.83 8.47 0.27
N ILE A 157 9.77 8.21 1.59
CA ILE A 157 10.18 6.92 2.16
C ILE A 157 9.31 5.79 1.62
N CYS A 158 7.98 5.96 1.58
CA CYS A 158 7.06 4.95 1.07
C CYS A 158 7.27 4.68 -0.43
N VAL A 159 7.46 5.72 -1.24
CA VAL A 159 7.74 5.60 -2.67
C VAL A 159 9.06 4.85 -2.91
N PHE A 160 10.09 5.16 -2.11
CA PHE A 160 11.35 4.42 -2.15
C PHE A 160 11.16 2.92 -1.81
N LEU A 161 10.42 2.62 -0.74
CA LEU A 161 10.12 1.24 -0.34
C LEU A 161 9.30 0.49 -1.40
N ILE A 162 8.36 1.16 -2.06
CA ILE A 162 7.58 0.59 -3.18
C ILE A 162 8.52 0.24 -4.35
N ALA A 163 9.44 1.13 -4.70
CA ALA A 163 10.41 0.86 -5.77
C ALA A 163 11.30 -0.35 -5.44
N VAL A 164 11.85 -0.40 -4.22
CA VAL A 164 12.68 -1.52 -3.73
C VAL A 164 11.88 -2.83 -3.72
N GLN A 165 10.65 -2.81 -3.22
CA GLN A 165 9.76 -3.97 -3.21
C GLN A 165 9.43 -4.44 -4.63
N SER A 166 9.22 -3.53 -5.57
CA SER A 166 8.94 -3.85 -6.97
C SER A 166 10.12 -4.56 -7.65
N VAL A 167 11.33 -4.08 -7.40
CA VAL A 167 12.57 -4.74 -7.87
C VAL A 167 12.75 -6.11 -7.23
N ASN A 168 12.52 -6.23 -5.92
CA ASN A 168 12.60 -7.51 -5.21
C ASN A 168 11.60 -8.53 -5.80
N ASN A 169 10.37 -8.12 -6.07
CA ASN A 169 9.37 -8.96 -6.71
C ASN A 169 9.82 -9.45 -8.09
N LEU A 170 10.43 -8.57 -8.89
CA LEU A 170 10.96 -8.92 -10.21
C LEU A 170 12.07 -9.99 -10.10
N ILE A 171 13.00 -9.82 -9.18
CA ILE A 171 14.12 -10.77 -8.95
C ILE A 171 13.57 -12.14 -8.53
N ILE A 172 12.63 -12.19 -7.61
CA ILE A 172 11.99 -13.44 -7.15
C ILE A 172 11.28 -14.13 -8.30
N ASP A 173 10.53 -13.38 -9.13
CA ASP A 173 9.80 -13.92 -10.27
C ASP A 173 10.72 -14.52 -11.35
N TRP A 174 11.92 -13.97 -11.49
CA TRP A 174 12.90 -14.49 -12.43
C TRP A 174 13.62 -15.72 -11.88
N ARG A 175 13.82 -15.78 -10.57
CA ARG A 175 14.52 -16.88 -9.91
C ARG A 175 13.65 -18.14 -9.74
N ASN A 176 12.32 -17.95 -9.53
CA ASN A 176 11.35 -19.03 -9.31
C ASN A 176 10.20 -19.00 -10.34
N PRO A 177 10.45 -19.46 -11.57
CA PRO A 177 9.43 -19.39 -12.64
C PRO A 177 8.23 -20.34 -12.45
N LYS A 178 8.26 -21.22 -11.45
CA LYS A 178 7.23 -22.27 -11.27
C LYS A 178 5.98 -21.82 -10.49
N GLU A 179 6.04 -20.74 -9.72
CA GLU A 179 4.93 -20.35 -8.83
C GLU A 179 3.83 -19.50 -9.49
N LYS A 180 3.98 -19.13 -10.77
CA LYS A 180 3.01 -18.26 -11.48
C LYS A 180 1.85 -19.00 -12.15
N GLN A 181 1.70 -20.30 -11.97
CA GLN A 181 0.69 -21.05 -12.69
C GLN A 181 -0.59 -21.18 -11.86
N TYR A 182 -1.43 -20.14 -11.87
CA TYR A 182 -2.88 -20.32 -11.69
C TYR A 182 -3.40 -21.03 -12.95
N ASP A 183 -3.73 -22.31 -12.82
CA ASP A 183 -4.35 -23.10 -13.86
C ASP A 183 -5.86 -23.17 -13.58
N PRO A 184 -6.68 -22.38 -14.28
CA PRO A 184 -8.13 -22.37 -14.07
C PRO A 184 -8.79 -23.71 -14.47
N SER A 185 -8.11 -24.56 -15.23
CA SER A 185 -8.66 -25.87 -15.65
C SER A 185 -8.73 -26.87 -14.49
N LYS A 186 -8.03 -26.62 -13.38
CA LYS A 186 -8.09 -27.47 -12.18
C LYS A 186 -9.32 -27.24 -11.30
N GLU A 187 -10.05 -26.15 -11.52
CA GLU A 187 -11.29 -25.85 -10.80
C GLU A 187 -12.55 -26.41 -11.49
N LEU A 188 -12.41 -26.95 -12.70
CA LEU A 188 -13.53 -27.48 -13.51
C LEU A 188 -13.63 -29.04 -13.50
N LYS A 189 -12.96 -29.71 -12.58
CA LYS A 189 -13.09 -31.16 -12.41
C LYS A 189 -13.69 -31.54 -11.07
#